data_c15c6ec175660765cf92c7d175751fa6
#
_entry.id   c15c6ec175660765cf92c7d175751fa6
#
_cell.length_a   1.000
_cell.length_b   1.000
_cell.length_c   1.000
_cell.angle_alpha   90.00
_cell.angle_beta   90.00
_cell.angle_gamma   90.00
#
_symmetry.space_group_name_H-M   'P 1'
#
loop_
_entity.id
_entity.type
_entity.pdbx_description
1 polymer ?
#
loop_
_entity_poly.entity_id
_entity_poly.type
_entity_poly.pdbx_seq_one_letter_code
_entity_poly.pdbx_strand_id
1 'polypeptide(L)'
;EVYPKLRAAGWNGHWIDAASALRMDPKAVIILDPVNLNVIKDSLAKGGRDWIGGNCTVSLMLMALGGLFQRDLVEWATSMTYQAASGAGAQNMRELLSQMGELNRSVKELLDDPASAILDIDREVAGTMRDDAFPASNFGVPLAGSLIPWIDKDLGNGQSKEEWKGGVETNKILGRGEGFGSPAVHID
;
A
#
# COMPACT_ATOMS: atom_id res chain seq x y z
N GLU A 1 -8.33 -17.43 4.79
CA GLU A 1 -9.31 -18.54 4.73
C GLU A 1 -8.71 -19.89 5.19
N VAL A 2 -7.45 -20.19 4.88
CA VAL A 2 -6.77 -21.44 5.26
C VAL A 2 -6.25 -21.39 6.71
N TYR A 3 -5.63 -20.28 7.11
CA TYR A 3 -5.02 -20.11 8.43
C TYR A 3 -5.94 -20.48 9.62
N PRO A 4 -7.17 -19.92 9.75
CA PRO A 4 -8.01 -20.26 10.88
C PRO A 4 -8.44 -21.74 10.91
N LYS A 5 -8.59 -22.37 9.74
CA LYS A 5 -8.90 -23.79 9.62
C LYS A 5 -7.75 -24.67 10.12
N LEU A 6 -6.52 -24.33 9.78
CA LEU A 6 -5.33 -25.04 10.25
C LEU A 6 -5.16 -24.91 11.76
N ARG A 7 -5.32 -23.69 12.31
CA ARG A 7 -5.24 -23.49 13.76
C ARG A 7 -6.35 -24.24 14.50
N ALA A 8 -7.59 -24.25 13.99
CA ALA A 8 -8.70 -25.01 14.57
C ALA A 8 -8.46 -26.54 14.51
N ALA A 9 -7.75 -27.03 13.51
CA ALA A 9 -7.34 -28.43 13.38
C ALA A 9 -6.13 -28.82 14.27
N GLY A 10 -5.64 -27.90 15.11
CA GLY A 10 -4.53 -28.14 16.02
C GLY A 10 -3.14 -27.99 15.40
N TRP A 11 -3.04 -27.51 14.15
CA TRP A 11 -1.73 -27.26 13.56
C TRP A 11 -0.98 -26.13 14.27
N ASN A 12 0.23 -26.40 14.72
CA ASN A 12 1.06 -25.51 15.54
C ASN A 12 2.37 -25.10 14.85
N GLY A 13 2.43 -25.19 13.53
CA GLY A 13 3.59 -24.75 12.76
C GLY A 13 3.68 -23.23 12.63
N HIS A 14 4.78 -22.75 12.07
CA HIS A 14 4.97 -21.35 11.74
C HIS A 14 4.14 -20.96 10.51
N TRP A 15 3.36 -19.87 10.63
CA TRP A 15 2.65 -19.25 9.53
C TRP A 15 3.42 -18.03 9.02
N ILE A 16 3.71 -18.00 7.74
CA ILE A 16 4.40 -16.89 7.08
C ILE A 16 3.48 -16.39 5.96
N ASP A 17 3.11 -15.12 6.01
CA ASP A 17 2.14 -14.54 5.07
C ASP A 17 2.48 -13.08 4.77
N ALA A 18 2.35 -12.69 3.52
CA ALA A 18 2.47 -11.28 3.09
C ALA A 18 1.13 -10.52 3.10
N ALA A 19 0.00 -11.25 3.20
CA ALA A 19 -1.32 -10.64 3.18
C ALA A 19 -1.62 -9.81 4.44
N SER A 20 -2.42 -8.76 4.28
CA SER A 20 -2.71 -7.80 5.37
C SER A 20 -3.65 -8.34 6.46
N ALA A 21 -4.33 -9.46 6.22
CA ALA A 21 -5.42 -9.95 7.07
C ALA A 21 -5.03 -10.17 8.55
N LEU A 22 -3.79 -10.59 8.80
CA LEU A 22 -3.28 -10.88 10.14
C LEU A 22 -2.34 -9.80 10.70
N ARG A 23 -2.07 -8.72 9.95
CA ARG A 23 -1.10 -7.70 10.40
C ARG A 23 -1.45 -7.11 11.76
N MET A 24 -2.73 -6.88 12.01
CA MET A 24 -3.20 -6.29 13.27
C MET A 24 -3.65 -7.33 14.31
N ASP A 25 -3.52 -8.64 14.03
CA ASP A 25 -3.76 -9.67 15.04
C ASP A 25 -2.71 -9.54 16.18
N PRO A 26 -3.11 -9.49 17.46
CA PRO A 26 -2.18 -9.32 18.57
C PRO A 26 -1.12 -10.44 18.69
N LYS A 27 -1.40 -11.62 18.17
CA LYS A 27 -0.50 -12.78 18.19
C LYS A 27 0.50 -12.77 17.03
N ALA A 28 0.23 -12.01 15.98
CA ALA A 28 1.08 -11.95 14.81
C ALA A 28 2.14 -10.85 14.93
N VAL A 29 3.33 -11.15 14.46
CA VAL A 29 4.44 -10.17 14.35
C VAL A 29 4.55 -9.72 12.90
N ILE A 30 4.55 -8.41 12.69
CA ILE A 30 4.94 -7.85 11.40
C ILE A 30 6.47 -7.89 11.32
N ILE A 31 6.99 -8.60 10.32
CA ILE A 31 8.44 -8.77 10.15
C ILE A 31 9.01 -7.64 9.31
N LEU A 32 10.00 -6.95 9.83
CA LEU A 32 10.81 -5.98 9.10
C LEU A 32 12.26 -5.98 9.64
N ASP A 33 12.98 -7.08 9.41
CA ASP A 33 14.41 -7.17 9.73
C ASP A 33 15.23 -6.27 8.78
N PRO A 34 16.20 -5.46 9.31
CA PRO A 34 16.69 -5.44 10.70
C PRO A 34 15.96 -4.46 11.64
N VAL A 35 14.96 -3.72 11.18
CA VAL A 35 14.30 -2.65 11.94
C VAL A 35 13.75 -3.14 13.28
N ASN A 36 13.12 -4.31 13.30
CA ASN A 36 12.51 -4.88 14.50
C ASN A 36 13.02 -6.29 14.84
N LEU A 37 14.28 -6.58 14.57
CA LEU A 37 14.88 -7.90 14.82
C LEU A 37 14.74 -8.35 16.27
N ASN A 38 14.83 -7.46 17.24
CA ASN A 38 14.62 -7.74 18.66
C ASN A 38 13.17 -8.18 18.95
N VAL A 39 12.17 -7.51 18.39
CA VAL A 39 10.75 -7.89 18.51
C VAL A 39 10.51 -9.29 17.93
N ILE A 40 11.13 -9.59 16.78
CA ILE A 40 11.05 -10.91 16.13
C ILE A 40 11.66 -11.98 17.05
N LYS A 41 12.88 -11.75 17.57
CA LYS A 41 13.59 -12.68 18.46
C LYS A 41 12.84 -12.92 19.77
N ASP A 42 12.31 -11.86 20.37
CA ASP A 42 11.54 -11.96 21.61
C ASP A 42 10.25 -12.74 21.43
N SER A 43 9.54 -12.48 20.33
CA SER A 43 8.33 -13.23 19.99
C SER A 43 8.65 -14.70 19.75
N LEU A 44 9.72 -15.01 19.02
CA LEU A 44 10.15 -16.37 18.75
C LEU A 44 10.48 -17.12 20.05
N ALA A 45 11.20 -16.48 20.96
CA ALA A 45 11.54 -17.04 22.28
C ALA A 45 10.32 -17.33 23.15
N LYS A 46 9.26 -16.53 23.00
CA LYS A 46 7.96 -16.70 23.67
C LYS A 46 7.01 -17.68 22.97
N GLY A 47 7.47 -18.34 21.90
CA GLY A 47 6.69 -19.33 21.16
C GLY A 47 5.78 -18.74 20.08
N GLY A 48 6.04 -17.52 19.64
CA GLY A 48 5.33 -16.89 18.49
C GLY A 48 5.41 -17.76 17.23
N ARG A 49 4.33 -17.77 16.45
CA ARG A 49 4.17 -18.64 15.27
C ARG A 49 3.69 -17.92 14.02
N ASP A 50 3.23 -16.69 14.13
CA ASP A 50 2.58 -15.96 13.04
C ASP A 50 3.44 -14.76 12.62
N TRP A 51 4.01 -14.84 11.42
CA TRP A 51 5.00 -13.92 10.87
C TRP A 51 4.46 -13.29 9.60
N ILE A 52 4.19 -12.00 9.64
CA ILE A 52 3.41 -11.32 8.60
C ILE A 52 4.26 -10.22 7.96
N GLY A 53 4.29 -10.17 6.64
CA GLY A 53 4.91 -9.07 5.91
C GLY A 53 4.13 -7.75 6.11
N GLY A 54 4.86 -6.65 6.31
CA GLY A 54 4.28 -5.32 6.49
C GLY A 54 3.73 -4.73 5.19
N ASN A 55 3.02 -3.61 5.32
CA ASN A 55 2.67 -2.75 4.19
C ASN A 55 3.94 -2.27 3.49
N CYS A 56 3.94 -2.22 2.16
CA CYS A 56 5.13 -1.87 1.37
C CYS A 56 5.61 -0.44 1.66
N THR A 57 4.70 0.51 1.73
CA THR A 57 5.00 1.92 2.02
C THR A 57 5.59 2.08 3.42
N VAL A 58 4.95 1.50 4.43
CA VAL A 58 5.43 1.50 5.82
C VAL A 58 6.81 0.85 5.92
N SER A 59 7.00 -0.28 5.26
CA SER A 59 8.28 -0.99 5.27
C SER A 59 9.40 -0.16 4.66
N LEU A 60 9.18 0.49 3.51
CA LEU A 60 10.17 1.36 2.88
C LEU A 60 10.50 2.59 3.75
N MET A 61 9.49 3.23 4.33
CA MET A 61 9.69 4.35 5.26
C MET A 61 10.54 3.94 6.47
N LEU A 62 10.20 2.83 7.10
CA LEU A 62 10.93 2.35 8.27
C LEU A 62 12.32 1.81 7.96
N MET A 63 12.54 1.24 6.79
CA MET A 63 13.90 0.89 6.34
C MET A 63 14.79 2.14 6.20
N ALA A 64 14.23 3.26 5.77
CA ALA A 64 14.97 4.52 5.65
C ALA A 64 15.14 5.23 7.01
N LEU A 65 14.10 5.27 7.85
CA LEU A 65 14.03 6.10 9.06
C LEU A 65 14.16 5.30 10.36
N GLY A 66 14.19 3.97 10.31
CA GLY A 66 14.16 3.10 11.50
C GLY A 66 15.22 3.42 12.54
N GLY A 67 16.43 3.77 12.10
CA GLY A 67 17.51 4.18 13.01
C GLY A 67 17.23 5.47 13.77
N LEU A 68 16.43 6.37 13.25
CA LEU A 68 15.98 7.58 13.93
C LEU A 68 14.88 7.26 14.95
N PHE A 69 13.91 6.44 14.56
CA PHE A 69 12.86 5.96 15.46
C PHE A 69 13.41 5.15 16.64
N GLN A 70 14.41 4.31 16.41
CA GLN A 70 15.05 3.49 17.45
C GLN A 70 15.79 4.34 18.50
N ARG A 71 16.19 5.56 18.15
CA ARG A 71 16.89 6.52 19.04
C ARG A 71 15.97 7.59 19.62
N ASP A 72 14.67 7.45 19.46
CA ASP A 72 13.65 8.42 19.91
C ASP A 72 13.87 9.84 19.37
N LEU A 73 14.36 9.95 18.14
CA LEU A 73 14.62 11.23 17.48
C LEU A 73 13.46 11.73 16.62
N VAL A 74 12.38 10.95 16.51
CA VAL A 74 11.19 11.29 15.73
C VAL A 74 9.96 11.12 16.61
N GLU A 75 9.21 12.20 16.80
CA GLU A 75 7.91 12.19 17.51
C GLU A 75 6.74 12.04 16.56
N TRP A 76 6.85 12.64 15.39
CA TRP A 76 5.85 12.56 14.32
C TRP A 76 6.51 12.68 12.94
N ALA A 77 5.85 12.19 11.93
CA ALA A 77 6.28 12.33 10.54
C ALA A 77 5.07 12.44 9.59
N THR A 78 5.24 13.15 8.49
CA THR A 78 4.34 13.09 7.34
C THR A 78 4.97 12.26 6.24
N SER A 79 4.18 11.41 5.59
CA SER A 79 4.65 10.54 4.52
C SER A 79 3.82 10.76 3.25
N MET A 80 4.43 11.39 2.26
CA MET A 80 3.84 11.53 0.92
C MET A 80 4.48 10.55 -0.04
N THR A 81 3.65 9.78 -0.73
CA THR A 81 4.11 8.68 -1.58
C THR A 81 3.50 8.72 -2.97
N TYR A 82 4.27 8.25 -3.95
CA TYR A 82 3.77 7.89 -5.27
C TYR A 82 3.84 6.37 -5.41
N GLN A 83 2.68 5.72 -5.38
CA GLN A 83 2.60 4.26 -5.39
C GLN A 83 2.27 3.74 -6.79
N ALA A 84 2.93 2.65 -7.16
CA ALA A 84 2.68 1.99 -8.44
C ALA A 84 1.33 1.24 -8.43
N ALA A 85 0.66 1.20 -9.59
CA ALA A 85 -0.56 0.45 -9.80
C ALA A 85 -0.44 -1.06 -9.49
N SER A 86 0.77 -1.60 -9.51
CA SER A 86 1.05 -3.01 -9.21
C SER A 86 0.61 -3.43 -7.80
N GLY A 87 0.62 -2.51 -6.82
CA GLY A 87 0.12 -2.76 -5.47
C GLY A 87 -1.38 -3.08 -5.41
N ALA A 88 -2.17 -2.60 -6.37
CA ALA A 88 -3.59 -2.90 -6.49
C ALA A 88 -3.89 -4.27 -7.14
N GLY A 89 -2.88 -4.96 -7.66
CA GLY A 89 -2.98 -6.30 -8.21
C GLY A 89 -3.07 -6.39 -9.73
N ALA A 90 -3.09 -7.62 -10.23
CA ALA A 90 -2.95 -7.90 -11.67
C ALA A 90 -4.10 -7.35 -12.53
N GLN A 91 -5.32 -7.31 -12.00
CA GLN A 91 -6.47 -6.78 -12.76
C GLN A 91 -6.33 -5.27 -12.97
N ASN A 92 -5.92 -4.53 -11.94
CA ASN A 92 -5.65 -3.10 -12.03
C ASN A 92 -4.48 -2.79 -12.99
N MET A 93 -3.41 -3.60 -12.95
CA MET A 93 -2.31 -3.45 -13.92
C MET A 93 -2.78 -3.66 -15.37
N ARG A 94 -3.63 -4.66 -15.62
CA ARG A 94 -4.21 -4.91 -16.96
C ARG A 94 -5.10 -3.73 -17.40
N GLU A 95 -5.91 -3.20 -16.50
CA GLU A 95 -6.75 -2.04 -16.79
C GLU A 95 -5.91 -0.81 -17.14
N LEU A 96 -4.85 -0.53 -16.37
CA LEU A 96 -3.93 0.56 -16.70
C LEU A 96 -3.34 0.43 -18.11
N LEU A 97 -2.91 -0.77 -18.51
CA LEU A 97 -2.42 -1.01 -19.88
C LEU A 97 -3.52 -0.84 -20.93
N SER A 98 -4.76 -1.23 -20.61
CA SER A 98 -5.91 -0.99 -21.50
C SER A 98 -6.22 0.49 -21.64
N GLN A 99 -6.15 1.26 -20.57
CA GLN A 99 -6.30 2.71 -20.56
C GLN A 99 -5.23 3.39 -21.45
N MET A 100 -3.96 3.00 -21.30
CA MET A 100 -2.87 3.52 -22.14
C MET A 100 -3.12 3.21 -23.63
N GLY A 101 -3.59 2.01 -23.95
CA GLY A 101 -3.94 1.60 -25.31
C GLY A 101 -5.11 2.41 -25.87
N GLU A 102 -6.12 2.71 -25.06
CA GLU A 102 -7.27 3.52 -25.47
C GLU A 102 -6.86 4.97 -25.78
N LEU A 103 -6.07 5.59 -24.89
CA LEU A 103 -5.54 6.94 -25.12
C LEU A 103 -4.69 7.01 -26.39
N ASN A 104 -3.80 6.05 -26.61
CA ASN A 104 -3.01 6.01 -27.83
C ASN A 104 -3.87 5.85 -29.08
N ARG A 105 -4.91 5.01 -29.03
CA ARG A 105 -5.82 4.79 -30.14
C ARG A 105 -6.62 6.02 -30.52
N SER A 106 -7.12 6.77 -29.52
CA SER A 106 -7.95 7.96 -29.75
C SER A 106 -7.21 9.08 -30.47
N VAL A 107 -5.90 9.21 -30.25
CA VAL A 107 -5.09 10.30 -30.85
C VAL A 107 -4.16 9.82 -31.96
N LYS A 108 -4.24 8.57 -32.37
CA LYS A 108 -3.27 7.99 -33.32
C LYS A 108 -3.16 8.79 -34.62
N GLU A 109 -4.27 9.15 -35.22
CA GLU A 109 -4.29 9.90 -36.49
C GLU A 109 -3.70 11.30 -36.32
N LEU A 110 -3.96 11.95 -35.18
CA LEU A 110 -3.38 13.26 -34.86
C LEU A 110 -1.88 13.18 -34.62
N LEU A 111 -1.41 12.08 -34.03
CA LEU A 111 0.04 11.86 -33.81
C LEU A 111 0.79 11.52 -35.11
N ASP A 112 0.12 10.87 -36.06
CA ASP A 112 0.70 10.52 -37.36
C ASP A 112 0.79 11.74 -38.30
N ASP A 113 -0.01 12.80 -38.06
CA ASP A 113 0.05 14.07 -38.82
C ASP A 113 0.89 15.11 -38.08
N PRO A 114 2.10 15.47 -38.58
CA PRO A 114 2.97 16.48 -37.97
C PRO A 114 2.37 17.91 -37.98
N ALA A 115 1.31 18.18 -38.73
CA ALA A 115 0.60 19.44 -38.74
C ALA A 115 -0.47 19.56 -37.65
N SER A 116 -0.78 18.48 -36.94
CA SER A 116 -1.75 18.48 -35.85
C SER A 116 -1.33 19.40 -34.71
N ALA A 117 -2.27 20.23 -34.25
CA ALA A 117 -2.00 21.10 -33.11
C ALA A 117 -2.00 20.29 -31.81
N ILE A 118 -1.01 20.52 -30.94
CA ILE A 118 -0.89 19.79 -29.66
C ILE A 118 -2.11 19.96 -28.77
N LEU A 119 -2.79 21.12 -28.83
CA LEU A 119 -4.01 21.36 -28.07
C LEU A 119 -5.22 20.54 -28.56
N ASP A 120 -5.20 20.09 -29.82
CA ASP A 120 -6.24 19.20 -30.34
C ASP A 120 -6.02 17.78 -29.80
N ILE A 121 -4.77 17.33 -29.75
CA ILE A 121 -4.36 16.08 -29.13
C ILE A 121 -4.74 16.08 -27.64
N ASP A 122 -4.44 17.15 -26.90
CA ASP A 122 -4.78 17.28 -25.47
C ASP A 122 -6.29 17.22 -25.23
N ARG A 123 -7.08 17.92 -26.07
CA ARG A 123 -8.55 17.88 -25.97
C ARG A 123 -9.11 16.47 -26.23
N GLU A 124 -8.57 15.76 -27.21
CA GLU A 124 -9.01 14.41 -27.54
C GLU A 124 -8.67 13.43 -26.40
N VAL A 125 -7.45 13.49 -25.84
CA VAL A 125 -7.06 12.71 -24.66
C VAL A 125 -8.00 12.99 -23.49
N ALA A 126 -8.23 14.26 -23.17
CA ALA A 126 -9.10 14.66 -22.06
C ALA A 126 -10.56 14.26 -22.30
N GLY A 127 -11.03 14.28 -23.56
CA GLY A 127 -12.35 13.78 -23.97
C GLY A 127 -12.47 12.28 -23.75
N THR A 128 -11.51 11.51 -24.24
CA THR A 128 -11.46 10.06 -24.09
C THR A 128 -11.46 9.62 -22.63
N MET A 129 -10.68 10.29 -21.77
CA MET A 129 -10.64 9.99 -20.33
C MET A 129 -11.97 10.25 -19.59
N ARG A 130 -12.86 11.08 -20.15
CA ARG A 130 -14.18 11.40 -19.58
C ARG A 130 -15.30 10.56 -20.17
N ASP A 131 -15.03 9.75 -21.17
CA ASP A 131 -16.02 8.88 -21.80
C ASP A 131 -16.39 7.75 -20.84
N ASP A 132 -17.70 7.48 -20.72
CA ASP A 132 -18.22 6.37 -19.88
C ASP A 132 -17.73 4.98 -20.34
N ALA A 133 -17.32 4.85 -21.61
CA ALA A 133 -16.74 3.62 -22.15
C ALA A 133 -15.25 3.47 -21.83
N PHE A 134 -14.60 4.47 -21.24
CA PHE A 134 -13.19 4.38 -20.87
C PHE A 134 -12.98 3.27 -19.82
N PRO A 135 -11.97 2.40 -19.97
CA PRO A 135 -11.78 1.25 -19.08
C PRO A 135 -11.31 1.67 -17.69
N ALA A 136 -12.24 1.84 -16.74
CA ALA A 136 -11.98 2.28 -15.38
C ALA A 136 -12.68 1.42 -14.31
N SER A 137 -13.09 0.19 -14.63
CA SER A 137 -13.92 -0.64 -13.76
C SER A 137 -13.23 -1.10 -12.47
N ASN A 138 -11.91 -1.23 -12.47
CA ASN A 138 -11.14 -1.64 -11.28
C ASN A 138 -10.64 -0.46 -10.46
N PHE A 139 -10.20 0.63 -11.10
CA PHE A 139 -9.78 1.85 -10.39
C PHE A 139 -10.95 2.77 -10.05
N GLY A 140 -12.06 2.67 -10.76
CA GLY A 140 -13.20 3.58 -10.65
C GLY A 140 -13.01 4.91 -11.37
N VAL A 141 -11.79 5.25 -11.76
CA VAL A 141 -11.40 6.49 -12.45
C VAL A 141 -10.21 6.24 -13.40
N PRO A 142 -9.95 7.11 -14.38
CA PRO A 142 -8.76 7.06 -15.20
C PRO A 142 -7.47 7.22 -14.38
N LEU A 143 -6.49 6.34 -14.63
CA LEU A 143 -5.14 6.45 -14.08
C LEU A 143 -4.09 6.75 -15.15
N ALA A 144 -4.23 6.19 -16.38
CA ALA A 144 -3.30 6.46 -17.45
C ALA A 144 -3.22 7.97 -17.76
N GLY A 145 -2.03 8.53 -17.78
CA GLY A 145 -1.82 9.97 -17.98
C GLY A 145 -2.20 10.87 -16.80
N SER A 146 -2.52 10.27 -15.63
CA SER A 146 -2.97 10.99 -14.45
C SER A 146 -2.42 10.37 -13.17
N LEU A 147 -2.95 10.77 -12.04
CA LEU A 147 -2.76 10.14 -10.73
C LEU A 147 -4.10 10.07 -9.99
N ILE A 148 -4.23 9.10 -9.11
CA ILE A 148 -5.38 8.99 -8.22
C ILE A 148 -4.91 9.42 -6.81
N PRO A 149 -5.41 10.53 -6.25
CA PRO A 149 -4.96 11.05 -4.96
C PRO A 149 -5.63 10.32 -3.77
N TRP A 150 -5.95 9.06 -3.94
CA TRP A 150 -6.60 8.23 -2.93
C TRP A 150 -6.24 6.76 -3.13
N ILE A 151 -5.85 6.07 -2.05
CA ILE A 151 -5.50 4.64 -2.09
C ILE A 151 -6.28 3.88 -1.01
N ASP A 152 -6.90 2.74 -1.40
CA ASP A 152 -7.70 1.86 -0.56
C ASP A 152 -9.02 2.51 -0.10
N LYS A 153 -9.71 1.92 0.86
CA LYS A 153 -11.06 2.30 1.29
C LYS A 153 -11.05 3.53 2.18
N ASP A 154 -12.09 4.35 2.04
CA ASP A 154 -12.41 5.39 3.00
C ASP A 154 -12.84 4.77 4.34
N LEU A 155 -12.27 5.27 5.43
CA LEU A 155 -12.62 4.86 6.78
C LEU A 155 -13.71 5.72 7.41
N GLY A 156 -14.20 6.74 6.71
CA GLY A 156 -15.26 7.65 7.17
C GLY A 156 -14.81 8.67 8.22
N ASN A 157 -13.51 8.79 8.45
CA ASN A 157 -12.90 9.73 9.39
C ASN A 157 -11.95 10.74 8.70
N GLY A 158 -12.01 10.81 7.37
CA GLY A 158 -11.12 11.65 6.56
C GLY A 158 -9.82 10.98 6.14
N GLN A 159 -9.62 9.72 6.52
CA GLN A 159 -8.45 8.93 6.13
C GLN A 159 -8.83 7.79 5.20
N SER A 160 -7.93 7.48 4.27
CA SER A 160 -7.94 6.20 3.58
C SER A 160 -7.39 5.10 4.50
N LYS A 161 -7.72 3.86 4.16
CA LYS A 161 -7.14 2.72 4.88
C LYS A 161 -5.62 2.64 4.72
N GLU A 162 -5.06 3.15 3.62
CA GLU A 162 -3.61 3.18 3.41
C GLU A 162 -2.92 4.16 4.37
N GLU A 163 -3.47 5.36 4.57
CA GLU A 163 -2.98 6.33 5.55
C GLU A 163 -3.06 5.78 6.97
N TRP A 164 -4.20 5.18 7.34
CA TRP A 164 -4.35 4.52 8.64
C TRP A 164 -3.28 3.44 8.90
N LYS A 165 -2.93 2.63 7.87
CA LYS A 165 -1.85 1.64 7.99
C LYS A 165 -0.52 2.29 8.36
N GLY A 166 -0.25 3.48 7.83
CA GLY A 166 0.95 4.26 8.14
C GLY A 166 1.21 4.35 9.64
N GLY A 167 0.22 4.79 10.40
CA GLY A 167 0.31 4.92 11.85
C GLY A 167 0.33 3.58 12.60
N VAL A 168 -0.66 2.73 12.34
CA VAL A 168 -0.85 1.51 13.16
C VAL A 168 0.22 0.45 12.90
N GLU A 169 0.63 0.23 11.65
CA GLU A 169 1.68 -0.75 11.35
C GLU A 169 3.05 -0.25 11.80
N THR A 170 3.36 1.05 11.64
CA THR A 170 4.59 1.66 12.16
C THR A 170 4.75 1.39 13.65
N ASN A 171 3.73 1.70 14.43
CA ASN A 171 3.78 1.51 15.88
C ASN A 171 3.90 0.04 16.26
N LYS A 172 3.19 -0.84 15.60
CA LYS A 172 3.28 -2.28 15.84
C LYS A 172 4.68 -2.84 15.49
N ILE A 173 5.28 -2.44 14.38
CA ILE A 173 6.63 -2.87 13.97
C ILE A 173 7.67 -2.41 14.99
N LEU A 174 7.57 -1.15 15.42
CA LEU A 174 8.51 -0.55 16.36
C LEU A 174 8.28 -0.98 17.82
N GLY A 175 7.19 -1.68 18.12
CA GLY A 175 6.82 -2.03 19.49
C GLY A 175 6.49 -0.78 20.33
N ARG A 176 5.69 0.14 19.78
CA ARG A 176 5.30 1.41 20.41
C ARG A 176 3.79 1.50 20.59
N GLY A 177 3.36 2.38 21.49
CA GLY A 177 1.97 2.62 21.79
C GLY A 177 1.43 1.75 22.92
N GLU A 178 0.11 1.59 22.96
CA GLU A 178 -0.57 0.86 24.03
C GLU A 178 -0.06 -0.57 24.17
N GLY A 179 0.33 -0.95 25.39
CA GLY A 179 0.87 -2.29 25.70
C GLY A 179 2.38 -2.45 25.51
N PHE A 180 3.11 -1.46 24.94
CA PHE A 180 4.55 -1.56 24.68
C PHE A 180 5.44 -0.74 25.60
N GLY A 181 4.88 0.16 26.43
CA GLY A 181 5.65 0.97 27.38
C GLY A 181 6.41 2.16 26.79
N SER A 182 6.40 2.31 25.46
CA SER A 182 6.95 3.49 24.76
C SER A 182 5.81 4.24 24.07
N PRO A 183 5.85 5.59 23.98
CA PRO A 183 4.81 6.36 23.33
C PRO A 183 4.67 6.00 21.85
N ALA A 184 3.45 6.08 21.32
CA ALA A 184 3.19 5.92 19.90
C ALA A 184 3.84 7.06 19.10
N VAL A 185 4.29 6.76 17.89
CA VAL A 185 4.69 7.76 16.90
C VAL A 185 3.46 8.12 16.06
N HIS A 186 3.29 9.39 15.77
CA HIS A 186 2.23 9.87 14.89
C HIS A 186 2.74 9.90 13.44
N ILE A 187 2.00 9.26 12.55
CA ILE A 187 2.28 9.24 11.10
C ILE A 187 1.02 9.70 10.36
N ASP A 188 1.18 10.75 9.55
CA ASP A 188 0.18 11.30 8.63
C ASP A 188 0.54 11.03 7.17
#